data_6a622307255d1f7864bdea5287351d7f
#
_entry.id   6a622307255d1f7864bdea5287351d7f
#
_cell.length_a   1.000
_cell.length_b   1.000
_cell.length_c   1.000
_cell.angle_alpha   90.00
_cell.angle_beta   90.00
_cell.angle_gamma   90.00
#
_symmetry.space_group_name_H-M   'P 1'
#
loop_
_entity.id
_entity.type
_entity.pdbx_description
1 polymer ?
#
loop_
_entity_poly.entity_id
_entity_poly.type
_entity_poly.pdbx_seq_one_letter_code
_entity_poly.pdbx_strand_id
1 'polypeptide(L)'
;LTIDFRDAILGTTMDVLINGKGVKVKIPEGVMDGQKIRLRGKGAPGQSGGPAGDLNVLIHVRPHSLFDRRGDDIYIDLPIKVGEAIRGSEVEVPTIHGPVRARIPPSTQGGQTFRLRGKGVRKKGGVFGDHYYRVQITLPKSSAAEVLEAAATIDEAYGDDPRAKLNTAL
;
A
#
# COMPACT_ATOMS: atom_id res chain seq x y z
N LEU A 1 9.80 15.80 -11.23
CA LEU A 1 10.18 14.43 -11.57
C LEU A 1 9.12 13.47 -11.04
N THR A 2 8.49 12.70 -11.92
CA THR A 2 7.49 11.71 -11.55
C THR A 2 8.17 10.35 -11.40
N ILE A 3 7.93 9.68 -10.28
CA ILE A 3 8.48 8.35 -9.96
C ILE A 3 7.38 7.37 -9.60
N ASP A 4 7.67 6.10 -9.67
CA ASP A 4 6.73 5.06 -9.28
C ASP A 4 6.66 4.91 -7.76
N PHE A 5 5.52 4.41 -7.25
CA PHE A 5 5.28 4.19 -5.83
C PHE A 5 6.39 3.38 -5.17
N ARG A 6 6.82 2.29 -5.81
CA ARG A 6 7.87 1.42 -5.30
C ARG A 6 9.20 2.16 -5.16
N ASP A 7 9.57 2.95 -6.17
CA ASP A 7 10.80 3.74 -6.16
C ASP A 7 10.80 4.80 -5.07
N ALA A 8 9.63 5.40 -4.79
CA ALA A 8 9.47 6.33 -3.69
C ALA A 8 9.69 5.67 -2.32
N ILE A 9 9.28 4.41 -2.16
CA ILE A 9 9.40 3.69 -0.90
C ILE A 9 10.81 3.14 -0.70
N LEU A 10 11.36 2.47 -1.71
CA LEU A 10 12.64 1.76 -1.62
C LEU A 10 13.85 2.63 -1.95
N GLY A 11 13.61 3.82 -2.48
CA GLY A 11 14.67 4.66 -3.03
C GLY A 11 15.17 4.14 -4.37
N THR A 12 15.72 5.03 -5.18
CA THR A 12 16.27 4.70 -6.49
C THR A 12 17.27 5.75 -6.94
N THR A 13 17.98 5.50 -8.02
CA THR A 13 18.79 6.50 -8.70
C THR A 13 18.35 6.57 -10.15
N MET A 14 18.01 7.76 -10.60
CA MET A 14 17.51 8.00 -11.96
C MET A 14 18.44 8.95 -12.72
N ASP A 15 18.65 8.67 -14.00
CA ASP A 15 19.32 9.59 -14.90
C ASP A 15 18.27 10.52 -15.52
N VAL A 16 18.40 11.81 -15.27
CA VAL A 16 17.45 12.85 -15.73
C VAL A 16 18.19 13.85 -16.62
N LEU A 17 17.59 14.20 -17.74
CA LEU A 17 18.11 15.25 -18.59
C LEU A 17 17.69 16.63 -18.04
N ILE A 18 18.66 17.43 -17.64
CA ILE A 18 18.46 18.79 -17.15
C ILE A 18 19.24 19.74 -18.06
N ASN A 19 18.53 20.59 -18.78
CA ASN A 19 19.14 21.51 -19.77
C ASN A 19 20.06 20.78 -20.75
N GLY A 20 19.65 19.60 -21.25
CA GLY A 20 20.41 18.80 -22.21
C GLY A 20 21.59 18.02 -21.61
N LYS A 21 21.83 18.09 -20.30
CA LYS A 21 22.89 17.35 -19.59
C LYS A 21 22.28 16.23 -18.74
N GLY A 22 22.84 15.02 -18.84
CA GLY A 22 22.47 13.90 -17.97
C GLY A 22 22.92 14.17 -16.53
N VAL A 23 21.98 14.12 -15.60
CA VAL A 23 22.25 14.27 -14.16
C VAL A 23 21.68 13.09 -13.40
N LYS A 24 22.52 12.44 -12.59
CA LYS A 24 22.05 11.39 -11.68
C LYS A 24 21.36 12.00 -10.47
N VAL A 25 20.10 11.67 -10.31
CA VAL A 25 19.27 12.08 -9.17
C VAL A 25 19.07 10.90 -8.25
N LYS A 26 19.64 10.95 -7.07
CA LYS A 26 19.43 9.94 -6.02
C LYS A 26 18.15 10.27 -5.27
N ILE A 27 17.17 9.40 -5.38
CA ILE A 27 15.89 9.46 -4.66
C ILE A 27 16.07 8.67 -3.35
N PRO A 28 15.95 9.30 -2.18
CA PRO A 28 16.08 8.59 -0.90
C PRO A 28 14.87 7.68 -0.66
N GLU A 29 15.09 6.65 0.17
CA GLU A 29 14.01 5.78 0.65
C GLU A 29 12.95 6.59 1.38
N GLY A 30 11.68 6.27 1.14
CA GLY A 30 10.55 6.88 1.83
C GLY A 30 10.21 8.31 1.40
N VAL A 31 10.71 8.78 0.26
CA VAL A 31 10.36 10.10 -0.27
C VAL A 31 8.84 10.25 -0.39
N MET A 32 8.32 11.43 -0.07
CA MET A 32 6.89 11.74 -0.14
C MET A 32 6.56 12.46 -1.45
N ASP A 33 5.30 12.35 -1.87
CA ASP A 33 4.77 13.20 -2.94
C ASP A 33 4.88 14.67 -2.55
N GLY A 34 5.25 15.52 -3.53
CA GLY A 34 5.50 16.94 -3.29
C GLY A 34 6.83 17.28 -2.59
N GLN A 35 7.63 16.27 -2.20
CA GLN A 35 8.92 16.52 -1.58
C GLN A 35 9.93 17.09 -2.57
N LYS A 36 10.74 18.07 -2.13
CA LYS A 36 11.83 18.67 -2.91
C LYS A 36 13.17 18.03 -2.56
N ILE A 37 13.92 17.65 -3.60
CA ILE A 37 15.29 17.16 -3.47
C ILE A 37 16.23 18.24 -4.04
N ARG A 38 17.18 18.69 -3.22
CA ARG A 38 18.17 19.72 -3.61
C ARG A 38 19.40 19.05 -4.21
N LEU A 39 19.70 19.41 -5.44
CA LEU A 39 20.91 19.02 -6.16
C LEU A 39 21.86 20.20 -6.18
N ARG A 40 22.92 20.11 -5.37
CA ARG A 40 23.92 21.20 -5.22
C ARG A 40 24.72 21.39 -6.52
N GLY A 41 24.89 22.63 -6.95
CA GLY A 41 25.68 22.98 -8.12
C GLY A 41 25.13 22.49 -9.47
N LYS A 42 23.83 22.09 -9.52
CA LYS A 42 23.16 21.62 -10.74
C LYS A 42 22.11 22.59 -11.28
N GLY A 43 22.02 23.78 -10.71
CA GLY A 43 21.15 24.86 -11.15
C GLY A 43 21.74 25.71 -12.28
N ALA A 44 21.27 26.97 -12.41
CA ALA A 44 21.74 27.91 -13.41
C ALA A 44 23.23 28.26 -13.21
N PRO A 45 23.97 28.54 -14.29
CA PRO A 45 25.34 29.05 -14.19
C PRO A 45 25.40 30.31 -13.34
N GLY A 46 26.44 30.43 -12.51
CA GLY A 46 26.67 31.65 -11.74
C GLY A 46 26.99 32.86 -12.64
N GLN A 47 26.65 34.06 -12.18
CA GLN A 47 26.99 35.29 -12.88
C GLN A 47 28.52 35.50 -12.85
N SER A 48 29.07 36.04 -13.94
CA SER A 48 30.50 36.41 -14.06
C SER A 48 31.48 35.27 -13.76
N GLY A 49 31.14 34.01 -14.12
CA GLY A 49 32.02 32.86 -13.91
C GLY A 49 31.98 32.26 -12.49
N GLY A 50 31.03 32.69 -11.67
CA GLY A 50 30.78 32.13 -10.35
C GLY A 50 30.27 30.66 -10.40
N PRO A 51 30.26 29.94 -9.24
CA PRO A 51 29.79 28.59 -9.19
C PRO A 51 28.30 28.50 -9.57
N ALA A 52 27.91 27.37 -10.19
CA ALA A 52 26.52 27.11 -10.52
C ALA A 52 25.65 27.03 -9.25
N GLY A 53 24.42 27.55 -9.32
CA GLY A 53 23.44 27.47 -8.26
C GLY A 53 22.95 26.06 -8.03
N ASP A 54 22.03 25.88 -7.07
CA ASP A 54 21.41 24.60 -6.78
C ASP A 54 20.12 24.41 -7.59
N LEU A 55 19.79 23.16 -7.85
CA LEU A 55 18.53 22.77 -8.49
C LEU A 55 17.64 22.06 -7.46
N ASN A 56 16.40 22.51 -7.36
CA ASN A 56 15.39 21.82 -6.57
C ASN A 56 14.52 20.96 -7.50
N VAL A 57 14.52 19.66 -7.27
CA VAL A 57 13.69 18.70 -8.00
C VAL A 57 12.45 18.39 -7.16
N LEU A 58 11.27 18.75 -7.65
CA LEU A 58 10.00 18.39 -7.05
C LEU A 58 9.65 16.96 -7.45
N ILE A 59 9.37 16.11 -6.47
CA ILE A 59 9.02 14.72 -6.68
C ILE A 59 7.49 14.55 -6.72
N HIS A 60 7.00 13.89 -7.75
CA HIS A 60 5.62 13.44 -7.85
C HIS A 60 5.60 11.91 -7.81
N VAL A 61 4.85 11.33 -6.88
CA VAL A 61 4.73 9.87 -6.73
C VAL A 61 3.44 9.41 -7.38
N ARG A 62 3.54 8.49 -8.35
CA ARG A 62 2.35 7.87 -8.95
C ARG A 62 1.63 7.03 -7.90
N PRO A 63 0.29 7.14 -7.79
CA PRO A 63 -0.48 6.24 -6.93
C PRO A 63 -0.34 4.80 -7.42
N HIS A 64 -0.37 3.85 -6.49
CA HIS A 64 -0.35 2.42 -6.81
C HIS A 64 -1.76 1.84 -6.73
N SER A 65 -2.10 0.90 -7.61
CA SER A 65 -3.44 0.30 -7.65
C SER A 65 -3.77 -0.58 -6.44
N LEU A 66 -2.76 -1.15 -5.79
CA LEU A 66 -2.91 -2.06 -4.65
C LEU A 66 -2.50 -1.42 -3.32
N PHE A 67 -1.40 -0.65 -3.31
CA PHE A 67 -0.82 -0.12 -2.08
C PHE A 67 -1.26 1.32 -1.83
N ASP A 68 -1.78 1.60 -0.64
CA ASP A 68 -2.07 2.94 -0.14
C ASP A 68 -1.09 3.27 1.00
N ARG A 69 -0.41 4.42 0.90
CA ARG A 69 0.54 4.87 1.90
C ARG A 69 -0.09 5.93 2.81
N ARG A 70 -0.01 5.71 4.12
CA ARG A 70 -0.44 6.67 5.14
C ARG A 70 0.73 6.92 6.09
N GLY A 71 1.43 8.02 5.89
CA GLY A 71 2.67 8.30 6.61
C GLY A 71 3.77 7.27 6.28
N ASP A 72 4.15 6.47 7.26
CA ASP A 72 5.13 5.41 7.11
C ASP A 72 4.50 4.01 7.02
N ASP A 73 3.18 3.92 7.14
CA ASP A 73 2.46 2.67 7.06
C ASP A 73 1.87 2.45 5.66
N ILE A 74 1.73 1.19 5.29
CA ILE A 74 1.14 0.76 4.01
C ILE A 74 -0.14 -0.01 4.28
N TYR A 75 -1.15 0.22 3.45
CA TYR A 75 -2.47 -0.40 3.54
C TYR A 75 -2.83 -1.07 2.23
N ILE A 76 -3.48 -2.24 2.34
CA ILE A 76 -4.11 -2.92 1.21
C ILE A 76 -5.48 -3.48 1.59
N ASP A 77 -6.33 -3.70 0.61
CA ASP A 77 -7.48 -4.58 0.73
C ASP A 77 -7.09 -5.98 0.23
N LEU A 78 -7.28 -6.98 1.09
CA LEU A 78 -6.94 -8.37 0.81
C LEU A 78 -8.22 -9.17 0.55
N PRO A 79 -8.53 -9.54 -0.69
CA PRO A 79 -9.67 -10.40 -0.97
C PRO A 79 -9.39 -11.83 -0.48
N ILE A 80 -10.34 -12.40 0.25
CA ILE A 80 -10.33 -13.80 0.68
C ILE A 80 -11.66 -14.47 0.36
N LYS A 81 -11.66 -15.78 0.29
CA LYS A 81 -12.86 -16.59 0.07
C LYS A 81 -13.67 -16.72 1.37
N VAL A 82 -14.97 -16.91 1.25
CA VAL A 82 -15.86 -17.18 2.41
C VAL A 82 -15.34 -18.34 3.27
N GLY A 83 -14.93 -19.43 2.63
CA GLY A 83 -14.42 -20.60 3.36
C GLY A 83 -13.11 -20.31 4.11
N GLU A 84 -12.25 -19.43 3.58
CA GLU A 84 -11.02 -18.99 4.26
C GLU A 84 -11.36 -18.17 5.50
N ALA A 85 -12.37 -17.29 5.39
CA ALA A 85 -12.83 -16.47 6.50
C ALA A 85 -13.44 -17.33 7.63
N ILE A 86 -14.23 -18.36 7.27
CA ILE A 86 -14.91 -19.22 8.25
C ILE A 86 -13.91 -20.16 8.94
N ARG A 87 -13.12 -20.90 8.18
CA ARG A 87 -12.24 -21.94 8.72
C ARG A 87 -10.89 -21.41 9.19
N GLY A 88 -10.52 -20.20 8.77
CA GLY A 88 -9.17 -19.72 8.80
C GLY A 88 -8.33 -20.31 7.65
N SER A 89 -7.24 -19.67 7.33
CA SER A 89 -6.30 -20.15 6.30
C SER A 89 -4.93 -19.46 6.45
N GLU A 90 -3.95 -19.99 5.75
CA GLU A 90 -2.73 -19.27 5.44
C GLU A 90 -2.85 -18.66 4.05
N VAL A 91 -2.57 -17.38 3.95
CA VAL A 91 -2.63 -16.62 2.70
C VAL A 91 -1.32 -15.88 2.45
N GLU A 92 -1.01 -15.66 1.19
CA GLU A 92 0.12 -14.82 0.81
C GLU A 92 -0.36 -13.37 0.70
N VAL A 93 0.22 -12.50 1.53
CA VAL A 93 -0.07 -11.07 1.55
C VAL A 93 1.03 -10.34 0.79
N PRO A 94 0.72 -9.65 -0.31
CA PRO A 94 1.70 -8.83 -1.00
C PRO A 94 2.14 -7.65 -0.14
N THR A 95 3.44 -7.42 -0.04
CA THR A 95 4.00 -6.23 0.60
C THR A 95 5.01 -5.55 -0.32
N ILE A 96 5.33 -4.30 -0.02
CA ILE A 96 6.37 -3.55 -0.77
C ILE A 96 7.77 -4.19 -0.67
N HIS A 97 7.99 -5.06 0.33
CA HIS A 97 9.23 -5.81 0.55
C HIS A 97 9.16 -7.26 0.02
N GLY A 98 8.13 -7.60 -0.74
CA GLY A 98 7.84 -8.94 -1.21
C GLY A 98 6.69 -9.60 -0.43
N PRO A 99 6.20 -10.75 -0.92
CA PRO A 99 5.07 -11.43 -0.30
C PRO A 99 5.42 -12.01 1.08
N VAL A 100 4.44 -12.02 1.97
CA VAL A 100 4.56 -12.58 3.32
C VAL A 100 3.41 -13.54 3.56
N ARG A 101 3.69 -14.73 4.06
CA ARG A 101 2.64 -15.65 4.54
C ARG A 101 2.06 -15.14 5.83
N ALA A 102 0.74 -14.99 5.86
CA ALA A 102 0.00 -14.54 7.03
C ALA A 102 -1.16 -15.50 7.31
N ARG A 103 -1.45 -15.67 8.59
CA ARG A 103 -2.57 -16.49 9.05
C ARG A 103 -3.82 -15.65 9.16
N ILE A 104 -4.90 -16.09 8.53
CA ILE A 104 -6.26 -15.61 8.72
C ILE A 104 -6.89 -16.49 9.82
N PRO A 105 -7.26 -15.94 10.97
CA PRO A 105 -7.95 -16.70 12.01
C PRO A 105 -9.31 -17.22 11.54
N PRO A 106 -9.81 -18.32 12.10
CA PRO A 106 -11.20 -18.73 11.88
C PRO A 106 -12.19 -17.65 12.33
N SER A 107 -13.34 -17.59 11.69
CA SER A 107 -14.40 -16.59 11.96
C SER A 107 -13.97 -15.14 11.75
N THR A 108 -13.01 -14.91 10.85
CA THR A 108 -12.59 -13.56 10.46
C THR A 108 -13.74 -12.84 9.76
N GLN A 109 -13.98 -11.60 10.19
CA GLN A 109 -15.07 -10.77 9.65
C GLN A 109 -14.58 -9.89 8.49
N GLY A 110 -15.50 -9.57 7.56
CA GLY A 110 -15.24 -8.59 6.52
C GLY A 110 -14.90 -7.21 7.11
N GLY A 111 -13.89 -6.55 6.54
CA GLY A 111 -13.40 -5.27 7.05
C GLY A 111 -12.42 -5.36 8.22
N GLN A 112 -12.21 -6.55 8.79
CA GLN A 112 -11.21 -6.74 9.84
C GLN A 112 -9.81 -6.46 9.29
N THR A 113 -9.00 -5.74 10.08
CA THR A 113 -7.66 -5.31 9.68
C THR A 113 -6.61 -6.02 10.52
N PHE A 114 -5.59 -6.55 9.84
CA PHE A 114 -4.44 -7.21 10.45
C PHE A 114 -3.16 -6.44 10.15
N ARG A 115 -2.15 -6.61 11.00
CA ARG A 115 -0.88 -5.90 10.92
C ARG A 115 0.29 -6.84 10.71
N LEU A 116 1.15 -6.50 9.75
CA LEU A 116 2.48 -7.08 9.57
C LEU A 116 3.52 -6.05 10.03
N ARG A 117 4.11 -6.29 11.18
CA ARG A 117 5.07 -5.36 11.80
C ARG A 117 6.32 -5.19 10.95
N GLY A 118 6.79 -3.96 10.82
CA GLY A 118 8.03 -3.64 10.12
C GLY A 118 8.00 -3.88 8.61
N LYS A 119 6.80 -3.97 8.00
CA LYS A 119 6.63 -4.18 6.55
C LYS A 119 6.16 -2.90 5.82
N GLY A 120 6.18 -1.77 6.49
CA GLY A 120 5.92 -0.45 5.92
C GLY A 120 7.16 0.24 5.37
N VAL A 121 7.13 1.56 5.34
CA VAL A 121 8.19 2.43 4.83
C VAL A 121 9.30 2.60 5.87
N ARG A 122 10.54 2.69 5.43
CA ARG A 122 11.67 2.96 6.32
C ARG A 122 11.65 4.42 6.77
N LYS A 123 11.64 4.63 8.09
CA LYS A 123 11.71 5.94 8.73
C LYS A 123 13.14 6.47 8.78
N LYS A 124 13.29 7.77 8.96
CA LYS A 124 14.58 8.36 9.36
C LYS A 124 14.99 7.72 10.69
N GLY A 125 16.20 7.12 10.73
CA GLY A 125 16.67 6.37 11.90
C GLY A 125 16.60 4.85 11.76
N GLY A 126 16.13 4.32 10.62
CA GLY A 126 16.24 2.91 10.26
C GLY A 126 15.09 2.01 10.73
N VAL A 127 14.15 2.54 11.51
CA VAL A 127 12.93 1.83 11.92
C VAL A 127 11.94 1.80 10.76
N PHE A 128 11.22 0.70 10.58
CA PHE A 128 10.17 0.58 9.57
C PHE A 128 8.79 0.88 10.17
N GLY A 129 7.90 1.46 9.37
CA GLY A 129 6.47 1.44 9.61
C GLY A 129 5.88 0.04 9.44
N ASP A 130 4.59 -0.09 9.55
CA ASP A 130 3.88 -1.35 9.48
C ASP A 130 3.10 -1.48 8.15
N HIS A 131 2.71 -2.70 7.84
CA HIS A 131 1.82 -2.99 6.73
C HIS A 131 0.50 -3.53 7.28
N TYR A 132 -0.61 -2.95 6.86
CA TYR A 132 -1.95 -3.33 7.26
C TYR A 132 -2.70 -3.91 6.06
N TYR A 133 -3.35 -5.06 6.26
CA TYR A 133 -4.25 -5.61 5.27
C TYR A 133 -5.66 -5.74 5.85
N ARG A 134 -6.62 -5.16 5.14
CA ARG A 134 -8.04 -5.21 5.48
C ARG A 134 -8.70 -6.32 4.68
N VAL A 135 -9.32 -7.25 5.37
CA VAL A 135 -9.98 -8.39 4.74
C VAL A 135 -11.24 -7.97 3.99
N GLN A 136 -11.33 -8.39 2.74
CA GLN A 136 -12.51 -8.26 1.89
C GLN A 136 -13.01 -9.66 1.54
N ILE A 137 -14.16 -10.07 2.11
CA ILE A 137 -14.73 -11.38 1.81
C ILE A 137 -15.36 -11.33 0.42
N THR A 138 -14.86 -12.16 -0.49
CA THR A 138 -15.32 -12.23 -1.88
C THR A 138 -16.20 -13.46 -2.07
N LEU A 139 -17.41 -13.25 -2.58
CA LEU A 139 -18.34 -14.31 -2.90
C LEU A 139 -18.04 -14.93 -4.27
N PRO A 140 -18.30 -16.24 -4.46
CA PRO A 140 -18.23 -16.86 -5.78
C PRO A 140 -19.29 -16.30 -6.70
N LYS A 141 -18.94 -16.10 -7.97
CA LYS A 141 -19.91 -15.74 -9.02
C LYS A 141 -20.51 -17.03 -9.61
N SER A 142 -21.31 -17.73 -8.83
CA SER A 142 -21.91 -18.99 -9.24
C SER A 142 -23.33 -19.10 -8.71
N SER A 143 -24.23 -19.62 -9.55
CA SER A 143 -25.62 -19.99 -9.20
C SER A 143 -25.83 -21.50 -9.22
N ALA A 144 -24.76 -22.30 -9.12
CA ALA A 144 -24.85 -23.75 -9.03
C ALA A 144 -25.62 -24.16 -7.78
N ALA A 145 -26.41 -25.25 -7.87
CA ALA A 145 -27.26 -25.71 -6.76
C ALA A 145 -26.47 -25.94 -5.47
N GLU A 146 -25.30 -26.52 -5.56
CA GLU A 146 -24.42 -26.80 -4.42
C GLU A 146 -23.95 -25.52 -3.71
N VAL A 147 -23.76 -24.42 -4.47
CA VAL A 147 -23.39 -23.12 -3.90
C VAL A 147 -24.57 -22.49 -3.18
N LEU A 148 -25.77 -22.62 -3.72
CA LEU A 148 -27.00 -22.11 -3.10
C LEU A 148 -27.32 -22.88 -1.81
N GLU A 149 -27.17 -24.22 -1.80
CA GLU A 149 -27.35 -25.06 -0.62
C GLU A 149 -26.32 -24.70 0.48
N ALA A 150 -25.05 -24.50 0.10
CA ALA A 150 -24.03 -24.07 1.05
C ALA A 150 -24.34 -22.68 1.64
N ALA A 151 -24.88 -21.76 0.84
CA ALA A 151 -25.31 -20.44 1.31
C ALA A 151 -26.45 -20.57 2.33
N ALA A 152 -27.48 -21.40 2.04
CA ALA A 152 -28.57 -21.64 2.97
C ALA A 152 -28.09 -22.23 4.31
N THR A 153 -27.15 -23.18 4.26
CA THR A 153 -26.55 -23.77 5.47
C THR A 153 -25.79 -22.71 6.29
N ILE A 154 -25.11 -21.77 5.63
CA ILE A 154 -24.42 -20.66 6.30
C ILE A 154 -25.44 -19.71 6.94
N ASP A 155 -26.54 -19.41 6.24
CA ASP A 155 -27.59 -18.53 6.75
C ASP A 155 -28.25 -19.10 8.03
N GLU A 156 -28.45 -20.40 8.11
CA GLU A 156 -28.96 -21.09 9.31
C GLU A 156 -28.02 -21.00 10.52
N ALA A 157 -26.72 -20.77 10.28
CA ALA A 157 -25.72 -20.65 11.34
C ALA A 157 -25.69 -19.28 12.03
N TYR A 158 -26.41 -18.29 11.51
CA TYR A 158 -26.54 -17.00 12.20
C TYR A 158 -27.45 -17.12 13.42
N GLY A 159 -26.91 -16.82 14.60
CA GLY A 159 -27.71 -16.81 15.83
C GLY A 159 -28.63 -15.60 15.93
N ASP A 160 -28.15 -14.44 15.46
CA ASP A 160 -28.88 -13.16 15.46
C ASP A 160 -28.90 -12.56 14.05
N ASP A 161 -29.92 -11.76 13.75
CA ASP A 161 -29.93 -10.96 12.50
C ASP A 161 -28.77 -9.96 12.52
N PRO A 162 -27.84 -10.02 11.55
CA PRO A 162 -26.73 -9.08 11.45
C PRO A 162 -27.19 -7.60 11.40
N ARG A 163 -28.43 -7.34 11.00
CA ARG A 163 -29.05 -6.01 10.91
C ARG A 163 -29.81 -5.58 12.16
N ALA A 164 -29.90 -6.42 13.19
CA ALA A 164 -30.67 -6.15 14.40
C ALA A 164 -30.26 -4.82 15.11
N LYS A 165 -29.00 -4.41 14.94
CA LYS A 165 -28.47 -3.15 15.49
C LYS A 165 -28.69 -1.92 14.61
N LEU A 166 -29.18 -2.11 13.39
CA LEU A 166 -29.53 -0.99 12.50
C LEU A 166 -30.88 -0.44 12.94
N ASN A 167 -30.89 0.29 14.03
CA ASN A 167 -32.10 0.96 14.49
C ASN A 167 -32.43 2.11 13.53
N THR A 168 -33.50 1.96 12.79
CA THR A 168 -34.02 2.93 11.80
C THR A 168 -34.97 3.94 12.43
N ALA A 169 -34.94 4.14 13.73
CA ALA A 169 -35.67 5.23 14.34
C ALA A 169 -35.07 6.57 13.87
N LEU A 170 -35.68 7.16 12.82
CA LEU A 170 -35.51 8.54 12.41
C LEU A 170 -36.38 9.43 13.29
#